data_7c746a62df899e893f566be7f43eb355
#
_entry.id   7c746a62df899e893f566be7f43eb355
#
_cell.length_a   1.000
_cell.length_b   1.000
_cell.length_c   1.000
_cell.angle_alpha   90.00
_cell.angle_beta   90.00
_cell.angle_gamma   90.00
#
_symmetry.space_group_name_H-M   'P 1'
#
loop_
_entity.id
_entity.type
_entity.pdbx_description
1 polymer ?
#
loop_
_entity_poly.entity_id
_entity_poly.type
_entity_poly.pdbx_seq_one_letter_code
_entity_poly.pdbx_strand_id
1 'polypeptide(L)'
;ITYAKGASVLRQLVSYVGRDAFFAGLHEYLTKHSYANATLEDLLSELAAASGRDLASWSKVWLEEAGVTLLRPVVSVSAEGTIERLEVTQEAFSEGASLRPHRMGVAGYSLSEEGTLTQVFREELDVDGASTVIEAAAGIARPDFILVNDGDLGYAKVRLDEQSLSFAIANITKFTDSLTRGVVMASAWDMTRDGEMPARDYLNLALTSIPVEDNMSLLMLTLRHIDEAVRTFVAPQARAEAAEDTGRRLLLLARTAASGSDAQRMLVAAAARNASSEEQFEAIRGLFDATQTLDGLDLDVDLKWDLLVSLVRGSVATESDIDALEAEDDTMTGHQNAAACRAARAGEWIKADVWDKVLTDTSIPNDTRWAMISGFWAQARTNPSAYAPYVAEYFDALAGIWERFTFHTAEDLTTLLFPTALAGYTTEVDVVASGKAWIDAHADASAGTLRIIRELIDVCERQIANQAVDAG
;
A
#
# COMPACT_ATOMS: atom_id res chain seq x y z
N ILE A 1 -1.02 1.87 -13.22
CA ILE A 1 0.38 2.20 -13.57
C ILE A 1 0.46 3.55 -14.27
N THR A 2 -0.30 3.76 -15.35
CA THR A 2 -0.17 4.95 -16.22
C THR A 2 -0.30 6.28 -15.45
N TYR A 3 -1.31 6.43 -14.59
CA TYR A 3 -1.53 7.68 -13.87
C TYR A 3 -0.54 7.86 -12.72
N ALA A 4 -0.42 6.91 -11.82
CA ALA A 4 0.43 7.06 -10.63
C ALA A 4 1.93 7.12 -10.99
N LYS A 5 2.42 6.15 -11.80
CA LYS A 5 3.80 6.17 -12.29
C LYS A 5 4.06 7.39 -13.18
N GLY A 6 3.13 7.73 -14.08
CA GLY A 6 3.26 8.87 -14.97
C GLY A 6 3.40 10.19 -14.19
N ALA A 7 2.57 10.42 -13.17
CA ALA A 7 2.67 11.60 -12.32
C ALA A 7 4.01 11.67 -11.58
N SER A 8 4.49 10.55 -11.03
CA SER A 8 5.78 10.48 -10.33
C SER A 8 6.97 10.73 -11.27
N VAL A 9 6.94 10.17 -12.49
CA VAL A 9 7.99 10.39 -13.50
C VAL A 9 7.97 11.84 -14.01
N LEU A 10 6.78 12.46 -14.18
CA LEU A 10 6.69 13.88 -14.51
C LEU A 10 7.26 14.78 -13.40
N ARG A 11 6.97 14.46 -12.14
CA ARG A 11 7.57 15.18 -11.00
C ARG A 11 9.08 15.06 -10.99
N GLN A 12 9.60 13.85 -11.22
CA GLN A 12 11.04 13.57 -11.40
C GLN A 12 11.61 14.40 -12.56
N LEU A 13 10.92 14.50 -13.70
CA LEU A 13 11.35 15.32 -14.84
C LEU A 13 11.42 16.80 -14.47
N VAL A 14 10.39 17.33 -13.80
CA VAL A 14 10.39 18.72 -13.31
C VAL A 14 11.58 19.00 -12.41
N SER A 15 11.89 18.10 -11.49
CA SER A 15 13.05 18.22 -10.60
C SER A 15 14.38 18.13 -11.37
N TYR A 16 14.47 17.22 -12.34
CA TYR A 16 15.67 16.97 -13.15
C TYR A 16 16.03 18.16 -14.05
N VAL A 17 15.04 18.78 -14.71
CA VAL A 17 15.28 19.94 -15.58
C VAL A 17 15.29 21.27 -14.82
N GLY A 18 14.73 21.31 -13.62
CA GLY A 18 14.47 22.52 -12.84
C GLY A 18 13.13 23.17 -13.20
N ARG A 19 12.43 23.66 -12.18
CA ARG A 19 11.05 24.18 -12.32
C ARG A 19 10.94 25.29 -13.36
N ASP A 20 11.82 26.27 -13.32
CA ASP A 20 11.76 27.44 -14.24
C ASP A 20 12.02 27.03 -15.70
N ALA A 21 13.02 26.17 -15.90
CA ALA A 21 13.31 25.62 -17.22
C ALA A 21 12.16 24.73 -17.74
N PHE A 22 11.51 23.98 -16.86
CA PHE A 22 10.33 23.18 -17.22
C PHE A 22 9.19 24.06 -17.74
N PHE A 23 8.84 25.14 -17.04
CA PHE A 23 7.78 26.04 -17.49
C PHE A 23 8.16 26.83 -18.74
N ALA A 24 9.42 27.23 -18.89
CA ALA A 24 9.90 27.88 -20.10
C ALA A 24 9.79 26.94 -21.33
N GLY A 25 10.29 25.72 -21.21
CA GLY A 25 10.20 24.73 -22.29
C GLY A 25 8.76 24.32 -22.60
N LEU A 26 7.91 24.18 -21.59
CA LEU A 26 6.48 23.91 -21.78
C LEU A 26 5.77 25.06 -22.51
N HIS A 27 6.12 26.31 -22.21
CA HIS A 27 5.59 27.47 -22.92
C HIS A 27 5.96 27.45 -24.41
N GLU A 28 7.21 27.18 -24.74
CA GLU A 28 7.67 27.09 -26.13
C GLU A 28 6.98 25.92 -26.86
N TYR A 29 6.89 24.75 -26.21
CA TYR A 29 6.18 23.60 -26.74
C TYR A 29 4.72 23.93 -27.09
N LEU A 30 3.96 24.50 -26.14
CA LEU A 30 2.55 24.86 -26.36
C LEU A 30 2.38 25.94 -27.42
N THR A 31 3.32 26.89 -27.52
CA THR A 31 3.32 27.95 -28.53
C THR A 31 3.56 27.39 -29.93
N LYS A 32 4.57 26.54 -30.10
CA LYS A 32 4.93 25.93 -31.40
C LYS A 32 3.88 24.98 -31.93
N HIS A 33 3.24 24.23 -31.02
CA HIS A 33 2.26 23.21 -31.39
C HIS A 33 0.81 23.62 -31.12
N SER A 34 0.54 24.95 -31.02
CA SER A 34 -0.81 25.48 -30.81
C SER A 34 -1.78 24.95 -31.89
N TYR A 35 -2.91 24.36 -31.45
CA TYR A 35 -3.96 23.79 -32.30
C TYR A 35 -3.50 22.66 -33.23
N ALA A 36 -2.36 22.05 -32.96
CA ALA A 36 -1.80 20.94 -33.72
C ALA A 36 -1.58 19.71 -32.81
N ASN A 37 -1.35 18.56 -33.42
CA ASN A 37 -0.86 17.40 -32.72
C ASN A 37 0.64 17.52 -32.44
N ALA A 38 1.08 16.96 -31.33
CA ALA A 38 2.46 16.94 -30.93
C ALA A 38 2.84 15.55 -30.35
N THR A 39 4.12 15.28 -30.33
CA THR A 39 4.72 14.06 -29.83
C THR A 39 5.44 14.29 -28.48
N LEU A 40 5.83 13.22 -27.82
CA LEU A 40 6.69 13.28 -26.64
C LEU A 40 8.05 13.93 -26.98
N GLU A 41 8.61 13.62 -28.14
CA GLU A 41 9.90 14.17 -28.62
C GLU A 41 9.83 15.70 -28.77
N ASP A 42 8.71 16.24 -29.26
CA ASP A 42 8.50 17.67 -29.37
C ASP A 42 8.57 18.34 -27.97
N LEU A 43 7.93 17.76 -26.96
CA LEU A 43 8.00 18.28 -25.59
C LEU A 43 9.42 18.17 -25.01
N LEU A 44 10.06 17.02 -25.13
CA LEU A 44 11.39 16.80 -24.57
C LEU A 44 12.45 17.69 -25.23
N SER A 45 12.33 17.95 -26.54
CA SER A 45 13.24 18.87 -27.24
C SER A 45 13.21 20.29 -26.69
N GLU A 46 12.01 20.82 -26.41
CA GLU A 46 11.87 22.17 -25.84
C GLU A 46 12.34 22.22 -24.38
N LEU A 47 12.07 21.18 -23.61
CA LEU A 47 12.57 21.08 -22.23
C LEU A 47 14.11 20.95 -22.21
N ALA A 48 14.70 20.19 -23.12
CA ALA A 48 16.16 20.08 -23.25
C ALA A 48 16.79 21.41 -23.63
N ALA A 49 16.20 22.14 -24.60
CA ALA A 49 16.67 23.47 -25.01
C ALA A 49 16.62 24.49 -23.85
N ALA A 50 15.55 24.46 -23.04
CA ALA A 50 15.39 25.38 -21.91
C ALA A 50 16.29 25.04 -20.71
N SER A 51 16.57 23.75 -20.46
CA SER A 51 17.31 23.29 -19.27
C SER A 51 18.79 23.02 -19.51
N GLY A 52 19.19 22.79 -20.76
CA GLY A 52 20.51 22.32 -21.11
C GLY A 52 20.81 20.86 -20.70
N ARG A 53 19.78 20.10 -20.30
CA ARG A 53 19.89 18.69 -19.89
C ARG A 53 19.79 17.74 -21.10
N ASP A 54 20.47 16.59 -21.03
CA ASP A 54 20.28 15.49 -21.97
C ASP A 54 19.01 14.72 -21.65
N LEU A 55 17.91 15.07 -22.33
CA LEU A 55 16.63 14.41 -22.14
C LEU A 55 16.42 13.21 -23.08
N ALA A 56 17.27 13.00 -24.09
CA ALA A 56 17.21 11.82 -24.92
C ALA A 56 17.63 10.58 -24.13
N SER A 57 18.78 10.65 -23.44
CA SER A 57 19.25 9.59 -22.55
C SER A 57 18.29 9.38 -21.37
N TRP A 58 17.78 10.47 -20.80
CA TRP A 58 16.80 10.41 -19.71
C TRP A 58 15.52 9.69 -20.14
N SER A 59 14.96 10.05 -21.30
CA SER A 59 13.72 9.46 -21.83
C SER A 59 13.86 7.96 -22.04
N LYS A 60 14.98 7.52 -22.60
CA LYS A 60 15.25 6.10 -22.82
C LYS A 60 15.16 5.31 -21.54
N VAL A 61 15.86 5.75 -20.48
CA VAL A 61 15.93 5.02 -19.22
C VAL A 61 14.62 5.09 -18.43
N TRP A 62 13.93 6.25 -18.47
CA TRP A 62 12.72 6.46 -17.65
C TRP A 62 11.43 6.00 -18.30
N LEU A 63 11.34 6.04 -19.64
CA LEU A 63 10.10 5.78 -20.38
C LEU A 63 10.10 4.48 -21.18
N GLU A 64 11.29 3.98 -21.58
CA GLU A 64 11.40 2.81 -22.44
C GLU A 64 11.90 1.56 -21.68
N GLU A 65 12.60 1.74 -20.55
CA GLU A 65 13.14 0.63 -19.77
C GLU A 65 12.26 0.30 -18.56
N ALA A 66 12.14 -0.99 -18.27
CA ALA A 66 11.37 -1.48 -17.12
C ALA A 66 12.18 -1.39 -15.81
N GLY A 67 11.50 -1.58 -14.68
CA GLY A 67 12.08 -1.66 -13.35
C GLY A 67 12.05 -0.36 -12.56
N VAL A 68 12.58 -0.40 -11.36
CA VAL A 68 12.74 0.71 -10.43
C VAL A 68 14.11 0.57 -9.78
N THR A 69 14.71 1.67 -9.30
CA THR A 69 15.96 1.64 -8.54
C THR A 69 15.68 1.75 -7.05
N LEU A 70 16.57 1.17 -6.27
CA LEU A 70 16.59 1.24 -4.83
C LEU A 70 17.75 2.13 -4.40
N LEU A 71 17.45 3.10 -3.54
CA LEU A 71 18.39 4.07 -3.02
C LEU A 71 18.57 3.87 -1.52
N ARG A 72 19.83 3.83 -1.08
CA ARG A 72 20.19 3.59 0.32
C ARG A 72 21.26 4.55 0.77
N PRO A 73 21.10 5.25 1.92
CA PRO A 73 22.20 6.02 2.51
C PRO A 73 23.21 5.08 3.14
N VAL A 74 24.50 5.34 2.88
CA VAL A 74 25.63 4.68 3.53
C VAL A 74 26.46 5.74 4.24
N VAL A 75 26.58 5.60 5.56
CA VAL A 75 27.19 6.60 6.43
C VAL A 75 28.41 6.02 7.11
N SER A 76 29.57 6.66 6.99
CA SER A 76 30.74 6.40 7.85
C SER A 76 30.96 7.59 8.78
N VAL A 77 31.28 7.28 10.05
CA VAL A 77 31.49 8.29 11.09
C VAL A 77 32.83 8.06 11.79
N SER A 78 33.47 9.15 12.20
CA SER A 78 34.66 9.11 13.03
C SER A 78 34.34 8.63 14.45
N ALA A 79 35.41 8.40 15.25
CA ALA A 79 35.26 8.04 16.67
C ALA A 79 34.55 9.13 17.50
N GLU A 80 34.57 10.36 17.03
CA GLU A 80 33.93 11.52 17.65
C GLU A 80 32.47 11.70 17.19
N GLY A 81 31.95 10.81 16.32
CA GLY A 81 30.59 10.88 15.80
C GLY A 81 30.36 11.87 14.65
N THR A 82 31.47 12.33 14.02
CA THR A 82 31.40 13.22 12.85
C THR A 82 31.32 12.41 11.56
N ILE A 83 30.47 12.82 10.61
CA ILE A 83 30.39 12.17 9.30
C ILE A 83 31.71 12.34 8.55
N GLU A 84 32.40 11.23 8.27
CA GLU A 84 33.56 11.20 7.38
C GLU A 84 33.10 11.10 5.91
N ARG A 85 32.04 10.35 5.66
CA ARG A 85 31.45 10.15 4.34
C ARG A 85 29.97 9.78 4.46
N LEU A 86 29.13 10.47 3.70
CA LEU A 86 27.76 10.05 3.39
C LEU A 86 27.67 9.85 1.89
N GLU A 87 27.15 8.72 1.48
CA GLU A 87 26.83 8.46 0.09
C GLU A 87 25.46 7.83 -0.07
N VAL A 88 24.82 8.09 -1.20
CA VAL A 88 23.62 7.38 -1.64
C VAL A 88 24.06 6.32 -2.64
N THR A 89 23.90 5.06 -2.26
CA THR A 89 24.10 3.95 -3.19
C THR A 89 22.83 3.71 -3.98
N GLN A 90 22.98 3.30 -5.24
CA GLN A 90 21.90 2.97 -6.12
C GLN A 90 22.09 1.56 -6.68
N GLU A 91 21.04 0.76 -6.62
CA GLU A 91 21.03 -0.57 -7.22
C GLU A 91 19.72 -0.80 -8.00
N ALA A 92 19.76 -1.66 -9.01
CA ALA A 92 18.57 -2.09 -9.71
C ALA A 92 17.78 -3.04 -8.82
N PHE A 93 16.50 -2.75 -8.60
CA PHE A 93 15.66 -3.58 -7.72
C PHE A 93 15.27 -4.92 -8.35
N SER A 94 15.30 -5.03 -9.67
CA SER A 94 15.00 -6.27 -10.40
C SER A 94 16.12 -6.61 -11.37
N GLU A 95 16.30 -7.91 -11.64
CA GLU A 95 17.30 -8.39 -12.59
C GLU A 95 17.12 -7.76 -13.97
N GLY A 96 18.21 -7.26 -14.55
CA GLY A 96 18.21 -6.61 -15.86
C GLY A 96 17.69 -5.17 -15.90
N ALA A 97 17.26 -4.59 -14.76
CA ALA A 97 16.90 -3.18 -14.71
C ALA A 97 18.14 -2.29 -14.69
N SER A 98 18.05 -1.12 -15.34
CA SER A 98 19.12 -0.13 -15.40
C SER A 98 19.10 0.79 -14.18
N LEU A 99 20.29 1.30 -13.80
CA LEU A 99 20.38 2.44 -12.89
C LEU A 99 19.84 3.69 -13.59
N ARG A 100 19.26 4.60 -12.81
CA ARG A 100 18.60 5.79 -13.32
C ARG A 100 19.19 7.06 -12.74
N PRO A 101 19.37 8.11 -13.55
CA PRO A 101 19.72 9.43 -13.02
C PRO A 101 18.52 10.02 -12.28
N HIS A 102 18.73 10.45 -11.05
CA HIS A 102 17.74 11.14 -10.23
C HIS A 102 18.21 12.55 -9.90
N ARG A 103 17.28 13.47 -9.72
CA ARG A 103 17.49 14.74 -9.05
C ARG A 103 16.68 14.74 -7.78
N MET A 104 17.32 14.76 -6.61
CA MET A 104 16.61 14.61 -5.33
C MET A 104 17.29 15.34 -4.19
N GLY A 105 16.53 15.58 -3.11
CA GLY A 105 17.05 16.07 -1.85
C GLY A 105 17.58 14.95 -0.98
N VAL A 106 18.71 15.22 -0.30
CA VAL A 106 19.19 14.42 0.83
C VAL A 106 19.33 15.36 2.02
N ALA A 107 18.74 14.99 3.14
CA ALA A 107 18.69 15.86 4.32
C ALA A 107 19.04 15.10 5.61
N GLY A 108 19.57 15.82 6.57
CA GLY A 108 19.78 15.34 7.93
C GLY A 108 18.98 16.14 8.94
N TYR A 109 18.43 15.45 9.92
CA TYR A 109 17.60 16.04 10.97
C TYR A 109 18.12 15.64 12.34
N SER A 110 18.15 16.59 13.29
CA SER A 110 18.56 16.36 14.68
C SER A 110 17.49 16.88 15.64
N LEU A 111 17.29 16.13 16.72
CA LEU A 111 16.39 16.49 17.80
C LEU A 111 17.13 17.37 18.81
N SER A 112 16.61 18.57 19.07
CA SER A 112 17.19 19.45 20.09
C SER A 112 16.88 18.95 21.51
N GLU A 113 17.57 19.50 22.51
CA GLU A 113 17.29 19.18 23.93
C GLU A 113 15.85 19.59 24.33
N GLU A 114 15.27 20.59 23.66
CA GLU A 114 13.89 20.99 23.87
C GLU A 114 12.87 20.10 23.13
N GLY A 115 13.33 19.07 22.41
CA GLY A 115 12.48 18.11 21.70
C GLY A 115 11.97 18.59 20.35
N THR A 116 12.59 19.61 19.76
CA THR A 116 12.30 20.10 18.41
C THR A 116 13.19 19.44 17.38
N LEU A 117 12.60 18.84 16.33
CA LEU A 117 13.34 18.26 15.22
C LEU A 117 13.69 19.38 14.21
N THR A 118 14.99 19.55 13.92
CA THR A 118 15.50 20.56 13.00
C THR A 118 16.31 19.95 11.89
N GLN A 119 16.17 20.48 10.67
CA GLN A 119 16.99 20.11 9.52
C GLN A 119 18.37 20.77 9.68
N VAL A 120 19.41 19.96 9.82
CA VAL A 120 20.80 20.43 10.04
C VAL A 120 21.61 20.52 8.75
N PHE A 121 21.24 19.75 7.74
CA PHE A 121 21.73 19.95 6.37
C PHE A 121 20.66 19.51 5.37
N ARG A 122 20.77 20.04 4.15
CA ARG A 122 20.04 19.59 2.97
C ARG A 122 20.87 19.89 1.72
N GLU A 123 21.02 18.89 0.88
CA GLU A 123 21.58 19.05 -0.45
C GLU A 123 20.61 18.52 -1.49
N GLU A 124 20.40 19.27 -2.56
CA GLU A 124 19.65 18.80 -3.73
C GLU A 124 20.63 18.59 -4.87
N LEU A 125 20.79 17.37 -5.30
CA LEU A 125 21.84 16.96 -6.22
C LEU A 125 21.38 15.89 -7.21
N ASP A 126 22.19 15.68 -8.24
CA ASP A 126 22.02 14.57 -9.16
C ASP A 126 22.62 13.30 -8.52
N VAL A 127 21.79 12.29 -8.30
CA VAL A 127 22.21 10.94 -7.91
C VAL A 127 22.27 10.10 -9.17
N ASP A 128 23.48 9.71 -9.58
CA ASP A 128 23.73 8.99 -10.82
C ASP A 128 24.80 7.91 -10.61
N GLY A 129 24.67 6.83 -11.38
CA GLY A 129 25.54 5.65 -11.23
C GLY A 129 25.28 4.88 -9.94
N ALA A 130 26.21 4.03 -9.55
CA ALA A 130 26.05 3.11 -8.42
C ALA A 130 26.21 3.78 -7.03
N SER A 131 26.85 4.94 -6.97
CA SER A 131 27.08 5.69 -5.72
C SER A 131 27.31 7.17 -5.99
N THR A 132 26.72 8.02 -5.15
CA THR A 132 26.89 9.48 -5.18
C THR A 132 27.21 10.00 -3.79
N VAL A 133 28.29 10.76 -3.63
CA VAL A 133 28.71 11.35 -2.35
C VAL A 133 27.90 12.62 -2.06
N ILE A 134 27.50 12.80 -0.82
CA ILE A 134 26.77 13.98 -0.31
C ILE A 134 27.78 14.89 0.40
N GLU A 135 28.31 15.86 -0.32
CA GLU A 135 29.40 16.72 0.16
C GLU A 135 28.95 17.62 1.33
N ALA A 136 27.70 18.07 1.34
CA ALA A 136 27.15 18.91 2.40
C ALA A 136 27.12 18.23 3.79
N ALA A 137 27.24 16.92 3.83
CA ALA A 137 27.23 16.17 5.09
C ALA A 137 28.65 15.95 5.68
N ALA A 138 29.72 16.20 4.92
CA ALA A 138 31.07 15.93 5.37
C ALA A 138 31.49 16.88 6.52
N GLY A 139 32.07 16.31 7.57
CA GLY A 139 32.60 17.08 8.70
C GLY A 139 31.58 17.58 9.72
N ILE A 140 30.28 17.31 9.55
CA ILE A 140 29.26 17.62 10.56
C ILE A 140 29.05 16.46 11.52
N ALA A 141 28.53 16.73 12.73
CA ALA A 141 28.07 15.68 13.62
C ALA A 141 26.97 14.89 12.93
N ARG A 142 26.99 13.53 13.07
CA ARG A 142 25.98 12.70 12.45
C ARG A 142 24.58 13.06 12.99
N PRO A 143 23.64 13.43 12.12
CA PRO A 143 22.26 13.70 12.53
C PRO A 143 21.59 12.44 13.11
N ASP A 144 20.55 12.64 13.89
CA ASP A 144 19.73 11.55 14.42
C ASP A 144 19.03 10.78 13.30
N PHE A 145 18.64 11.50 12.23
CA PHE A 145 17.89 10.97 11.11
C PHE A 145 18.42 11.51 9.77
N ILE A 146 18.62 10.62 8.80
CA ILE A 146 19.02 10.96 7.43
C ILE A 146 17.91 10.49 6.47
N LEU A 147 17.44 11.40 5.61
CA LEU A 147 16.41 11.14 4.62
C LEU A 147 16.93 11.32 3.20
N VAL A 148 16.90 10.24 2.43
CA VAL A 148 17.05 10.26 0.98
C VAL A 148 15.70 10.54 0.35
N ASN A 149 15.66 11.27 -0.74
CA ASN A 149 14.45 11.78 -1.40
C ASN A 149 13.65 12.79 -0.56
N ASP A 150 14.34 13.60 0.25
CA ASP A 150 13.72 14.71 0.97
C ASP A 150 13.02 15.66 -0.01
N GLY A 151 11.75 15.98 0.28
CA GLY A 151 10.88 16.74 -0.61
C GLY A 151 10.16 15.90 -1.67
N ASP A 152 10.32 14.57 -1.67
CA ASP A 152 9.66 13.62 -2.58
C ASP A 152 9.85 13.98 -4.07
N LEU A 153 11.08 14.27 -4.47
CA LEU A 153 11.41 14.74 -5.82
C LEU A 153 11.65 13.60 -6.82
N GLY A 154 12.00 12.40 -6.32
CA GLY A 154 12.38 11.25 -7.14
C GLY A 154 11.36 10.11 -7.11
N TYR A 155 11.38 9.29 -8.16
CA TYR A 155 10.65 8.02 -8.22
C TYR A 155 11.63 6.86 -8.05
N ALA A 156 11.75 6.36 -6.84
CA ALA A 156 12.64 5.26 -6.46
C ALA A 156 12.12 4.58 -5.19
N LYS A 157 12.58 3.37 -4.93
CA LYS A 157 12.50 2.78 -3.59
C LYS A 157 13.58 3.43 -2.72
N VAL A 158 13.21 3.85 -1.53
CA VAL A 158 14.13 4.50 -0.60
C VAL A 158 14.24 3.66 0.67
N ARG A 159 15.46 3.51 1.16
CA ARG A 159 15.76 2.87 2.44
C ARG A 159 16.17 3.88 3.48
N LEU A 160 15.76 3.65 4.70
CA LEU A 160 16.34 4.29 5.88
C LEU A 160 17.49 3.42 6.38
N ASP A 161 18.57 4.06 6.84
CA ASP A 161 19.58 3.32 7.59
C ASP A 161 19.05 2.91 8.98
N GLU A 162 19.72 1.98 9.64
CA GLU A 162 19.27 1.39 10.90
C GLU A 162 19.01 2.44 12.00
N GLN A 163 19.91 3.44 12.13
CA GLN A 163 19.72 4.50 13.12
C GLN A 163 18.54 5.39 12.75
N SER A 164 18.40 5.77 11.49
CA SER A 164 17.29 6.59 11.01
C SER A 164 15.95 5.87 11.15
N LEU A 165 15.88 4.57 10.87
CA LEU A 165 14.67 3.77 11.08
C LEU A 165 14.29 3.72 12.57
N SER A 166 15.25 3.41 13.44
CA SER A 166 15.03 3.36 14.89
C SER A 166 14.57 4.72 15.43
N PHE A 167 15.19 5.81 14.93
CA PHE A 167 14.80 7.17 15.30
C PHE A 167 13.37 7.48 14.84
N ALA A 168 13.01 7.15 13.60
CA ALA A 168 11.67 7.38 13.06
C ALA A 168 10.59 6.65 13.87
N ILE A 169 10.80 5.38 14.21
CA ILE A 169 9.87 4.59 15.03
C ILE A 169 9.62 5.26 16.39
N ALA A 170 10.66 5.81 17.02
CA ALA A 170 10.55 6.46 18.32
C ALA A 170 10.01 7.90 18.25
N ASN A 171 10.19 8.62 17.14
CA ASN A 171 10.06 10.07 17.05
C ASN A 171 9.21 10.56 15.87
N ILE A 172 8.40 9.72 15.22
CA ILE A 172 7.61 10.13 14.03
C ILE A 172 6.72 11.35 14.27
N THR A 173 6.24 11.52 15.49
CA THR A 173 5.42 12.68 15.90
C THR A 173 6.18 14.00 15.95
N LYS A 174 7.52 13.97 15.86
CA LYS A 174 8.37 15.17 15.85
C LYS A 174 8.57 15.78 14.46
N PHE A 175 8.22 15.02 13.42
CA PHE A 175 8.24 15.52 12.04
C PHE A 175 6.99 16.39 11.81
N THR A 176 7.17 17.72 11.78
CA THR A 176 6.06 18.67 11.66
C THR A 176 5.54 18.80 10.24
N ASP A 177 6.40 18.59 9.23
CA ASP A 177 6.01 18.62 7.81
C ASP A 177 5.37 17.29 7.37
N SER A 178 4.13 17.36 6.85
CA SER A 178 3.40 16.17 6.39
C SER A 178 4.06 15.49 5.19
N LEU A 179 4.74 16.24 4.31
CA LEU A 179 5.44 15.65 3.18
C LEU A 179 6.62 14.80 3.65
N THR A 180 7.43 15.31 4.58
CA THR A 180 8.53 14.57 5.19
C THR A 180 8.01 13.33 5.90
N ARG A 181 6.94 13.43 6.70
CA ARG A 181 6.29 12.25 7.31
C ARG A 181 5.87 11.23 6.24
N GLY A 182 5.26 11.70 5.15
CA GLY A 182 4.85 10.86 4.03
C GLY A 182 5.99 10.07 3.39
N VAL A 183 7.15 10.71 3.18
CA VAL A 183 8.36 10.04 2.63
C VAL A 183 8.91 9.01 3.63
N VAL A 184 8.94 9.33 4.92
CA VAL A 184 9.36 8.39 5.98
C VAL A 184 8.43 7.17 6.01
N MET A 185 7.11 7.40 6.01
CA MET A 185 6.10 6.34 6.01
C MET A 185 6.16 5.46 4.76
N ALA A 186 6.35 6.07 3.58
CA ALA A 186 6.50 5.34 2.32
C ALA A 186 7.78 4.49 2.31
N SER A 187 8.90 5.03 2.82
CA SER A 187 10.15 4.28 2.95
C SER A 187 10.01 3.09 3.89
N ALA A 188 9.41 3.29 5.07
CA ALA A 188 9.16 2.23 6.04
C ALA A 188 8.20 1.16 5.46
N TRP A 189 7.16 1.58 4.73
CA TRP A 189 6.25 0.66 4.06
C TRP A 189 6.95 -0.19 2.99
N ASP A 190 7.78 0.43 2.16
CA ASP A 190 8.57 -0.31 1.15
C ASP A 190 9.56 -1.28 1.81
N MET A 191 10.21 -0.87 2.91
CA MET A 191 11.08 -1.76 3.70
C MET A 191 10.29 -2.95 4.27
N THR A 192 9.08 -2.70 4.78
CA THR A 192 8.20 -3.77 5.27
C THR A 192 7.82 -4.72 4.14
N ARG A 193 7.37 -4.22 2.99
CA ARG A 193 6.96 -5.04 1.85
C ARG A 193 8.10 -5.85 1.24
N ASP A 194 9.33 -5.39 1.37
CA ASP A 194 10.52 -6.06 0.83
C ASP A 194 11.24 -6.94 1.88
N GLY A 195 10.65 -7.10 3.08
CA GLY A 195 11.20 -7.97 4.13
C GLY A 195 12.44 -7.40 4.84
N GLU A 196 12.59 -6.08 4.88
CA GLU A 196 13.68 -5.40 5.57
C GLU A 196 13.23 -4.74 6.90
N MET A 197 11.94 -4.75 7.19
CA MET A 197 11.35 -4.22 8.42
C MET A 197 10.23 -5.15 8.90
N PRO A 198 10.19 -5.57 10.17
CA PRO A 198 9.10 -6.33 10.74
C PRO A 198 7.75 -5.60 10.59
N ALA A 199 6.69 -6.33 10.26
CA ALA A 199 5.36 -5.73 10.09
C ALA A 199 4.84 -5.07 11.38
N ARG A 200 5.14 -5.65 12.55
CA ARG A 200 4.73 -5.07 13.85
C ARG A 200 5.44 -3.75 14.16
N ASP A 201 6.69 -3.57 13.71
CA ASP A 201 7.40 -2.29 13.85
C ASP A 201 6.76 -1.22 12.97
N TYR A 202 6.38 -1.59 11.72
CA TYR A 202 5.60 -0.71 10.86
C TYR A 202 4.24 -0.34 11.46
N LEU A 203 3.51 -1.30 12.01
CA LEU A 203 2.23 -1.05 12.69
C LEU A 203 2.39 -0.06 13.84
N ASN A 204 3.44 -0.22 14.65
CA ASN A 204 3.73 0.71 15.73
C ASN A 204 4.04 2.13 15.21
N LEU A 205 4.90 2.24 14.21
CA LEU A 205 5.22 3.52 13.54
C LEU A 205 3.94 4.18 12.98
N ALA A 206 3.16 3.43 12.21
CA ALA A 206 1.95 3.91 11.55
C ALA A 206 0.89 4.39 12.54
N LEU A 207 0.54 3.57 13.53
CA LEU A 207 -0.44 3.92 14.56
C LEU A 207 0.01 5.10 15.44
N THR A 208 1.33 5.29 15.62
CA THR A 208 1.89 6.41 16.36
C THR A 208 1.88 7.70 15.56
N SER A 209 1.93 7.64 14.22
CA SER A 209 1.91 8.83 13.34
C SER A 209 0.53 9.47 13.23
N ILE A 210 -0.56 8.71 13.39
CA ILE A 210 -1.94 9.16 13.15
C ILE A 210 -2.33 10.42 13.92
N PRO A 211 -2.03 10.58 15.23
CA PRO A 211 -2.46 11.77 15.99
C PRO A 211 -1.91 13.10 15.47
N VAL A 212 -0.81 13.08 14.71
CA VAL A 212 -0.16 14.29 14.19
C VAL A 212 -0.35 14.45 12.68
N GLU A 213 -1.10 13.53 12.04
CA GLU A 213 -1.32 13.59 10.61
C GLU A 213 -2.50 14.49 10.26
N ASP A 214 -2.22 15.57 9.56
CA ASP A 214 -3.18 16.57 9.11
C ASP A 214 -3.52 16.47 7.61
N ASN A 215 -2.83 15.57 6.88
CA ASN A 215 -3.11 15.28 5.48
C ASN A 215 -4.02 14.06 5.37
N MET A 216 -5.27 14.25 4.99
CA MET A 216 -6.26 13.17 4.90
C MET A 216 -5.91 12.09 3.88
N SER A 217 -5.20 12.43 2.80
CA SER A 217 -4.72 11.44 1.82
C SER A 217 -3.65 10.53 2.41
N LEU A 218 -2.72 11.09 3.21
CA LEU A 218 -1.72 10.30 3.92
C LEU A 218 -2.36 9.46 5.03
N LEU A 219 -3.33 10.00 5.76
CA LEU A 219 -4.08 9.24 6.75
C LEU A 219 -4.78 8.04 6.11
N MET A 220 -5.51 8.24 5.01
CA MET A 220 -6.19 7.18 4.28
C MET A 220 -5.21 6.10 3.80
N LEU A 221 -4.05 6.50 3.25
CA LEU A 221 -3.02 5.57 2.81
C LEU A 221 -2.44 4.78 3.97
N THR A 222 -2.13 5.45 5.08
CA THR A 222 -1.60 4.84 6.30
C THR A 222 -2.58 3.81 6.88
N LEU A 223 -3.86 4.12 6.96
CA LEU A 223 -4.89 3.19 7.43
C LEU A 223 -5.02 1.97 6.53
N ARG A 224 -4.90 2.14 5.21
CA ARG A 224 -4.88 1.02 4.26
C ARG A 224 -3.64 0.14 4.42
N HIS A 225 -2.47 0.74 4.64
CA HIS A 225 -1.24 -0.02 4.91
C HIS A 225 -1.31 -0.76 6.25
N ILE A 226 -1.95 -0.19 7.27
CA ILE A 226 -2.23 -0.89 8.54
C ILE A 226 -3.09 -2.14 8.29
N ASP A 227 -4.21 -1.99 7.56
CA ASP A 227 -5.06 -3.12 7.18
C ASP A 227 -4.27 -4.22 6.44
N GLU A 228 -3.44 -3.83 5.48
CA GLU A 228 -2.61 -4.77 4.70
C GLU A 228 -1.55 -5.43 5.57
N ALA A 229 -0.83 -4.68 6.41
CA ALA A 229 0.20 -5.21 7.29
C ALA A 229 -0.36 -6.27 8.26
N VAL A 230 -1.45 -5.96 8.97
CA VAL A 230 -2.11 -6.90 9.90
C VAL A 230 -2.57 -8.17 9.15
N ARG A 231 -3.15 -8.00 7.98
CA ARG A 231 -3.75 -9.12 7.24
C ARG A 231 -2.72 -9.98 6.52
N THR A 232 -1.57 -9.41 6.14
CA THR A 232 -0.70 -10.03 5.14
C THR A 232 0.71 -10.30 5.65
N PHE A 233 1.31 -9.37 6.40
CA PHE A 233 2.74 -9.41 6.71
C PHE A 233 3.06 -9.78 8.16
N VAL A 234 2.12 -9.61 9.09
CA VAL A 234 2.33 -10.08 10.47
C VAL A 234 2.45 -11.60 10.48
N ALA A 235 3.44 -12.09 11.22
CA ALA A 235 3.69 -13.53 11.40
C ALA A 235 2.44 -14.25 11.93
N PRO A 236 2.11 -15.46 11.44
CA PRO A 236 0.89 -16.18 11.81
C PRO A 236 0.68 -16.32 13.31
N GLN A 237 1.74 -16.60 14.08
CA GLN A 237 1.70 -16.76 15.53
C GLN A 237 1.45 -15.44 16.30
N ALA A 238 1.81 -14.29 15.73
CA ALA A 238 1.65 -12.97 16.35
C ALA A 238 0.37 -12.24 15.87
N ARG A 239 -0.28 -12.76 14.82
CA ARG A 239 -1.36 -12.03 14.15
C ARG A 239 -2.57 -11.73 15.01
N ALA A 240 -2.99 -12.68 15.87
CA ALA A 240 -4.16 -12.48 16.72
C ALA A 240 -3.94 -11.31 17.70
N GLU A 241 -2.77 -11.27 18.34
CA GLU A 241 -2.37 -10.19 19.24
C GLU A 241 -2.21 -8.85 18.50
N ALA A 242 -1.54 -8.85 17.34
CA ALA A 242 -1.36 -7.65 16.54
C ALA A 242 -2.68 -7.07 16.02
N ALA A 243 -3.63 -7.94 15.60
CA ALA A 243 -4.96 -7.51 15.19
C ALA A 243 -5.75 -6.89 16.34
N GLU A 244 -5.72 -7.53 17.51
CA GLU A 244 -6.40 -7.01 18.70
C GLU A 244 -5.82 -5.67 19.17
N ASP A 245 -4.48 -5.55 19.25
CA ASP A 245 -3.83 -4.28 19.59
C ASP A 245 -4.14 -3.18 18.58
N THR A 246 -4.08 -3.50 17.30
CA THR A 246 -4.41 -2.55 16.23
C THR A 246 -5.85 -2.06 16.33
N GLY A 247 -6.82 -2.95 16.46
CA GLY A 247 -8.24 -2.59 16.62
C GLY A 247 -8.48 -1.74 17.86
N ARG A 248 -7.87 -2.09 19.00
CA ARG A 248 -7.94 -1.33 20.24
C ARG A 248 -7.36 0.09 20.08
N ARG A 249 -6.18 0.24 19.48
CA ARG A 249 -5.54 1.54 19.24
C ARG A 249 -6.36 2.39 18.28
N LEU A 250 -6.91 1.83 17.22
CA LEU A 250 -7.76 2.53 16.25
C LEU A 250 -9.07 3.03 16.91
N LEU A 251 -9.72 2.23 17.76
CA LEU A 251 -10.89 2.67 18.54
C LEU A 251 -10.54 3.82 19.50
N LEU A 252 -9.39 3.77 20.14
CA LEU A 252 -8.92 4.86 21.00
C LEU A 252 -8.68 6.14 20.19
N LEU A 253 -8.01 6.02 19.05
CA LEU A 253 -7.76 7.15 18.15
C LEU A 253 -9.07 7.76 17.62
N ALA A 254 -10.06 6.94 17.26
CA ALA A 254 -11.38 7.41 16.84
C ALA A 254 -12.11 8.20 17.95
N ARG A 255 -11.97 7.78 19.22
CA ARG A 255 -12.55 8.48 20.36
C ARG A 255 -11.87 9.81 20.69
N THR A 256 -10.58 9.95 20.35
CA THR A 256 -9.76 11.12 20.64
C THR A 256 -9.57 12.07 19.46
N ALA A 257 -10.00 11.67 18.26
CA ALA A 257 -10.00 12.51 17.09
C ALA A 257 -10.95 13.71 17.24
N ALA A 258 -10.73 14.76 16.46
CA ALA A 258 -11.60 15.92 16.50
C ALA A 258 -13.05 15.53 16.16
N SER A 259 -13.98 15.98 17.01
CA SER A 259 -15.41 15.68 16.89
C SER A 259 -15.95 16.02 15.50
N GLY A 260 -16.58 15.05 14.84
CA GLY A 260 -17.18 15.19 13.51
C GLY A 260 -16.20 15.36 12.35
N SER A 261 -14.91 15.12 12.58
CA SER A 261 -13.90 15.23 11.51
C SER A 261 -13.91 13.99 10.58
N ASP A 262 -13.44 14.21 9.33
CA ASP A 262 -13.19 13.11 8.38
C ASP A 262 -12.23 12.07 8.96
N ALA A 263 -11.23 12.51 9.73
CA ALA A 263 -10.31 11.62 10.43
C ALA A 263 -11.05 10.72 11.43
N GLN A 264 -11.99 11.26 12.22
CA GLN A 264 -12.78 10.45 13.16
C GLN A 264 -13.56 9.36 12.42
N ARG A 265 -14.25 9.71 11.33
CA ARG A 265 -15.01 8.77 10.49
C ARG A 265 -14.11 7.68 9.91
N MET A 266 -12.97 8.06 9.33
CA MET A 266 -12.00 7.12 8.75
C MET A 266 -11.43 6.16 9.80
N LEU A 267 -11.16 6.65 11.01
CA LEU A 267 -10.66 5.84 12.12
C LEU A 267 -11.70 4.86 12.63
N VAL A 268 -12.97 5.24 12.69
CA VAL A 268 -14.08 4.32 13.05
C VAL A 268 -14.19 3.20 12.02
N ALA A 269 -14.19 3.53 10.72
CA ALA A 269 -14.21 2.53 9.65
C ALA A 269 -12.99 1.59 9.71
N ALA A 270 -11.78 2.14 9.94
CA ALA A 270 -10.56 1.35 10.08
C ALA A 270 -10.60 0.45 11.34
N ALA A 271 -11.11 0.95 12.46
CA ALA A 271 -11.31 0.16 13.67
C ALA A 271 -12.27 -1.02 13.43
N ALA A 272 -13.36 -0.78 12.71
CA ALA A 272 -14.30 -1.83 12.34
C ALA A 272 -13.62 -2.90 11.46
N ARG A 273 -12.85 -2.50 10.45
CA ARG A 273 -12.11 -3.44 9.60
C ARG A 273 -11.08 -4.28 10.34
N ASN A 274 -10.51 -3.76 11.43
CA ASN A 274 -9.49 -4.44 12.23
C ASN A 274 -10.04 -5.05 13.55
N ALA A 275 -11.35 -4.97 13.81
CA ALA A 275 -11.94 -5.59 14.99
C ALA A 275 -11.72 -7.11 14.97
N SER A 276 -11.28 -7.68 16.12
CA SER A 276 -10.92 -9.09 16.24
C SER A 276 -11.29 -9.70 17.60
N SER A 277 -11.58 -8.89 18.64
CA SER A 277 -12.00 -9.36 19.95
C SER A 277 -13.48 -9.06 20.21
N GLU A 278 -14.08 -9.79 21.14
CA GLU A 278 -15.48 -9.62 21.56
C GLU A 278 -15.76 -8.18 22.00
N GLU A 279 -14.87 -7.59 22.83
CA GLU A 279 -14.99 -6.20 23.28
C GLU A 279 -15.03 -5.21 22.10
N GLN A 280 -14.20 -5.44 21.08
CA GLN A 280 -14.17 -4.58 19.90
C GLN A 280 -15.46 -4.73 19.08
N PHE A 281 -15.96 -5.94 18.90
CA PHE A 281 -17.24 -6.15 18.22
C PHE A 281 -18.43 -5.58 19.01
N GLU A 282 -18.41 -5.65 20.34
CA GLU A 282 -19.41 -4.97 21.18
C GLU A 282 -19.37 -3.45 21.01
N ALA A 283 -18.19 -2.86 20.97
CA ALA A 283 -18.04 -1.42 20.71
C ALA A 283 -18.56 -1.03 19.31
N ILE A 284 -18.23 -1.80 18.26
CA ILE A 284 -18.74 -1.59 16.91
C ILE A 284 -20.26 -1.78 16.85
N ARG A 285 -20.80 -2.80 17.53
CA ARG A 285 -22.26 -3.02 17.62
C ARG A 285 -22.97 -1.85 18.31
N GLY A 286 -22.37 -1.33 19.40
CA GLY A 286 -22.91 -0.16 20.08
C GLY A 286 -22.98 1.08 19.22
N LEU A 287 -21.96 1.30 18.35
CA LEU A 287 -21.98 2.37 17.36
C LEU A 287 -23.05 2.13 16.28
N PHE A 288 -23.12 0.92 15.74
CA PHE A 288 -24.10 0.55 14.68
C PHE A 288 -25.54 0.74 15.14
N ASP A 289 -25.87 0.29 16.37
CA ASP A 289 -27.20 0.42 16.97
C ASP A 289 -27.49 1.81 17.57
N ALA A 290 -26.52 2.73 17.49
CA ALA A 290 -26.55 4.05 18.15
C ALA A 290 -26.81 3.99 19.66
N THR A 291 -26.50 2.86 20.32
CA THR A 291 -26.52 2.74 21.78
C THR A 291 -25.26 3.30 22.43
N GLN A 292 -24.17 3.40 21.66
CA GLN A 292 -22.97 4.17 21.95
C GLN A 292 -22.78 5.19 20.84
N THR A 293 -22.32 6.39 21.19
CA THR A 293 -22.10 7.47 20.24
C THR A 293 -20.71 8.06 20.45
N LEU A 294 -20.10 8.54 19.37
CA LEU A 294 -18.95 9.43 19.41
C LEU A 294 -19.42 10.84 19.09
N ASP A 295 -18.98 11.80 19.88
CA ASP A 295 -19.41 13.19 19.71
C ASP A 295 -19.10 13.69 18.28
N GLY A 296 -20.10 14.27 17.64
CA GLY A 296 -20.03 14.79 16.28
C GLY A 296 -19.93 13.76 15.14
N LEU A 297 -19.80 12.47 15.43
CA LEU A 297 -19.76 11.44 14.38
C LEU A 297 -21.12 11.32 13.71
N ASP A 298 -21.15 11.61 12.39
CA ASP A 298 -22.30 11.28 11.54
C ASP A 298 -22.23 9.80 11.13
N LEU A 299 -23.24 9.05 11.50
CA LEU A 299 -23.38 7.64 11.11
C LEU A 299 -24.17 7.57 9.78
N ASP A 300 -23.52 7.99 8.70
CA ASP A 300 -24.08 7.85 7.35
C ASP A 300 -24.24 6.39 6.93
N VAL A 301 -24.95 6.16 5.84
CA VAL A 301 -25.25 4.80 5.36
C VAL A 301 -23.98 4.03 4.97
N ASP A 302 -22.99 4.70 4.41
CA ASP A 302 -21.72 4.06 4.02
C ASP A 302 -20.96 3.57 5.26
N LEU A 303 -20.90 4.39 6.30
CA LEU A 303 -20.27 3.97 7.57
C LEU A 303 -21.06 2.83 8.24
N LYS A 304 -22.40 2.85 8.19
CA LYS A 304 -23.22 1.73 8.66
C LYS A 304 -22.85 0.42 7.95
N TRP A 305 -22.62 0.45 6.64
CA TRP A 305 -22.18 -0.72 5.88
C TRP A 305 -20.79 -1.20 6.31
N ASP A 306 -19.83 -0.28 6.51
CA ASP A 306 -18.48 -0.61 7.03
C ASP A 306 -18.58 -1.33 8.40
N LEU A 307 -19.43 -0.82 9.30
CA LEU A 307 -19.66 -1.44 10.61
C LEU A 307 -20.32 -2.81 10.47
N LEU A 308 -21.38 -2.92 9.64
CA LEU A 308 -22.14 -4.16 9.48
C LEU A 308 -21.29 -5.29 8.89
N VAL A 309 -20.47 -5.02 7.86
CA VAL A 309 -19.53 -6.02 7.31
C VAL A 309 -18.60 -6.57 8.41
N SER A 310 -18.12 -5.70 9.29
CA SER A 310 -17.29 -6.12 10.42
C SER A 310 -18.05 -7.02 11.39
N LEU A 311 -19.27 -6.63 11.75
CA LEU A 311 -20.13 -7.42 12.67
C LEU A 311 -20.50 -8.78 12.07
N VAL A 312 -20.77 -8.84 10.77
CA VAL A 312 -21.03 -10.11 10.06
C VAL A 312 -19.79 -11.00 10.08
N ARG A 313 -18.61 -10.44 9.78
CA ARG A 313 -17.32 -11.15 9.84
C ARG A 313 -17.05 -11.71 11.23
N GLY A 314 -17.39 -10.94 12.29
CA GLY A 314 -17.29 -11.36 13.67
C GLY A 314 -18.40 -12.32 14.12
N SER A 315 -19.33 -12.66 13.25
CA SER A 315 -20.54 -13.48 13.57
C SER A 315 -21.43 -12.85 14.66
N VAL A 316 -21.41 -11.52 14.77
CA VAL A 316 -22.21 -10.74 15.73
C VAL A 316 -23.51 -10.21 15.10
N ALA A 317 -23.52 -10.00 13.77
CA ALA A 317 -24.69 -9.58 13.02
C ALA A 317 -25.40 -10.77 12.35
N THR A 318 -26.70 -10.61 12.13
CA THR A 318 -27.59 -11.61 11.54
C THR A 318 -28.03 -11.23 10.14
N GLU A 319 -28.74 -12.13 9.43
CA GLU A 319 -29.39 -11.81 8.13
C GLU A 319 -30.39 -10.65 8.28
N SER A 320 -31.11 -10.60 9.40
CA SER A 320 -32.08 -9.52 9.64
C SER A 320 -31.43 -8.13 9.75
N ASP A 321 -30.19 -8.03 10.24
CA ASP A 321 -29.46 -6.77 10.25
C ASP A 321 -29.11 -6.33 8.83
N ILE A 322 -28.74 -7.30 7.95
CA ILE A 322 -28.42 -7.05 6.54
C ILE A 322 -29.68 -6.59 5.80
N ASP A 323 -30.79 -7.33 5.95
CA ASP A 323 -32.07 -7.01 5.30
C ASP A 323 -32.59 -5.64 5.71
N ALA A 324 -32.44 -5.29 6.99
CA ALA A 324 -32.87 -3.99 7.52
C ALA A 324 -32.08 -2.83 6.90
N LEU A 325 -30.76 -2.95 6.79
CA LEU A 325 -29.92 -1.90 6.22
C LEU A 325 -30.09 -1.83 4.68
N GLU A 326 -30.26 -2.97 4.01
CA GLU A 326 -30.54 -3.00 2.56
C GLU A 326 -31.88 -2.34 2.24
N ALA A 327 -32.90 -2.50 3.10
CA ALA A 327 -34.19 -1.82 2.95
C ALA A 327 -34.08 -0.30 3.22
N GLU A 328 -33.12 0.15 4.05
CA GLU A 328 -32.83 1.58 4.26
C GLU A 328 -32.06 2.16 3.07
N ASP A 329 -31.18 1.36 2.45
CA ASP A 329 -30.32 1.74 1.31
C ASP A 329 -30.67 0.93 0.05
N ASP A 330 -31.83 1.21 -0.54
CA ASP A 330 -32.32 0.61 -1.80
C ASP A 330 -31.60 1.20 -3.03
N THR A 331 -30.26 1.30 -2.94
CA THR A 331 -29.40 1.71 -4.04
C THR A 331 -28.62 0.52 -4.59
N MET A 332 -28.04 0.68 -5.80
CA MET A 332 -27.16 -0.36 -6.36
C MET A 332 -25.98 -0.65 -5.42
N THR A 333 -25.39 0.37 -4.81
CA THR A 333 -24.29 0.23 -3.84
C THR A 333 -24.75 -0.49 -2.57
N GLY A 334 -25.98 -0.17 -2.07
CA GLY A 334 -26.57 -0.87 -0.94
C GLY A 334 -26.77 -2.37 -1.21
N HIS A 335 -27.27 -2.74 -2.39
CA HIS A 335 -27.40 -4.15 -2.79
C HIS A 335 -26.04 -4.85 -2.92
N GLN A 336 -24.99 -4.18 -3.41
CA GLN A 336 -23.63 -4.71 -3.47
C GLN A 336 -23.06 -4.94 -2.05
N ASN A 337 -23.25 -3.99 -1.15
CA ASN A 337 -22.82 -4.12 0.25
C ASN A 337 -23.56 -5.25 0.97
N ALA A 338 -24.87 -5.39 0.74
CA ALA A 338 -25.66 -6.50 1.26
C ALA A 338 -25.16 -7.87 0.73
N ALA A 339 -24.83 -7.94 -0.57
CA ALA A 339 -24.23 -9.14 -1.16
C ALA A 339 -22.88 -9.49 -0.53
N ALA A 340 -22.02 -8.49 -0.29
CA ALA A 340 -20.75 -8.68 0.43
C ALA A 340 -20.98 -9.18 1.87
N CYS A 341 -21.92 -8.59 2.59
CA CYS A 341 -22.27 -9.01 3.95
C CYS A 341 -22.77 -10.47 3.97
N ARG A 342 -23.69 -10.85 3.06
CA ARG A 342 -24.19 -12.22 2.97
C ARG A 342 -23.09 -13.21 2.66
N ALA A 343 -22.16 -12.87 1.75
CA ALA A 343 -21.01 -13.68 1.42
C ALA A 343 -19.97 -13.77 2.56
N ALA A 344 -19.90 -12.76 3.43
CA ALA A 344 -19.00 -12.73 4.58
C ALA A 344 -19.45 -13.60 5.76
N ARG A 345 -20.72 -14.04 5.77
CA ARG A 345 -21.25 -14.92 6.84
C ARG A 345 -20.48 -16.22 6.92
N ALA A 346 -20.33 -16.74 8.14
CA ALA A 346 -19.74 -18.04 8.38
C ALA A 346 -20.68 -19.17 7.91
N GLY A 347 -20.11 -20.28 7.48
CA GLY A 347 -20.83 -21.49 7.12
C GLY A 347 -20.37 -22.08 5.80
N GLU A 348 -20.08 -23.38 5.82
CA GLU A 348 -19.58 -24.13 4.66
C GLU A 348 -20.54 -24.02 3.45
N TRP A 349 -21.83 -24.17 3.70
CA TRP A 349 -22.84 -24.07 2.65
C TRP A 349 -22.86 -22.65 2.01
N ILE A 350 -22.73 -21.60 2.82
CA ILE A 350 -22.70 -20.23 2.31
C ILE A 350 -21.49 -20.02 1.40
N LYS A 351 -20.32 -20.50 1.84
CA LYS A 351 -19.08 -20.38 1.05
C LYS A 351 -19.18 -21.16 -0.26
N ALA A 352 -19.73 -22.38 -0.24
CA ALA A 352 -19.94 -23.18 -1.44
C ALA A 352 -20.93 -22.51 -2.41
N ASP A 353 -22.06 -21.96 -1.92
CA ASP A 353 -23.04 -21.26 -2.73
C ASP A 353 -22.46 -19.98 -3.39
N VAL A 354 -21.72 -19.19 -2.61
CA VAL A 354 -21.03 -18.00 -3.14
C VAL A 354 -20.00 -18.38 -4.20
N TRP A 355 -19.19 -19.40 -3.95
CA TRP A 355 -18.17 -19.90 -4.87
C TRP A 355 -18.78 -20.36 -6.20
N ASP A 356 -19.82 -21.17 -6.13
CA ASP A 356 -20.53 -21.62 -7.32
C ASP A 356 -21.11 -20.44 -8.10
N LYS A 357 -21.82 -19.53 -7.45
CA LYS A 357 -22.45 -18.37 -8.08
C LYS A 357 -21.44 -17.46 -8.80
N VAL A 358 -20.31 -17.12 -8.16
CA VAL A 358 -19.33 -16.23 -8.76
C VAL A 358 -18.66 -16.85 -9.98
N LEU A 359 -18.59 -18.19 -10.06
CA LEU A 359 -17.99 -18.92 -11.17
C LEU A 359 -18.97 -19.30 -12.28
N THR A 360 -20.25 -19.40 -12.00
CA THR A 360 -21.23 -19.98 -12.94
C THR A 360 -22.31 -19.03 -13.40
N ASP A 361 -22.77 -18.11 -12.55
CA ASP A 361 -23.88 -17.21 -12.87
C ASP A 361 -23.38 -15.98 -13.63
N THR A 362 -23.54 -15.98 -14.95
CA THR A 362 -23.15 -14.88 -15.83
C THR A 362 -24.07 -13.66 -15.76
N SER A 363 -25.22 -13.76 -15.08
CA SER A 363 -26.17 -12.65 -14.92
C SER A 363 -25.77 -11.68 -13.80
N ILE A 364 -24.89 -12.06 -12.89
CA ILE A 364 -24.42 -11.20 -11.80
C ILE A 364 -23.55 -10.07 -12.36
N PRO A 365 -23.89 -8.79 -12.10
CA PRO A 365 -23.04 -7.66 -12.48
C PRO A 365 -21.65 -7.75 -11.87
N ASN A 366 -20.63 -7.24 -12.56
CA ASN A 366 -19.24 -7.37 -12.10
C ASN A 366 -19.03 -6.79 -10.69
N ASP A 367 -19.54 -5.57 -10.42
CA ASP A 367 -19.36 -4.94 -9.11
C ASP A 367 -19.99 -5.77 -7.97
N THR A 368 -21.16 -6.35 -8.22
CA THR A 368 -21.81 -7.27 -7.25
C THR A 368 -20.98 -8.54 -7.07
N ARG A 369 -20.43 -9.10 -8.14
CA ARG A 369 -19.56 -10.25 -8.10
C ARG A 369 -18.29 -9.98 -7.29
N TRP A 370 -17.65 -8.82 -7.48
CA TRP A 370 -16.49 -8.41 -6.69
C TRP A 370 -16.82 -8.24 -5.21
N ALA A 371 -17.98 -7.65 -4.91
CA ALA A 371 -18.47 -7.54 -3.54
C ALA A 371 -18.66 -8.91 -2.89
N MET A 372 -19.26 -9.87 -3.60
CA MET A 372 -19.40 -11.26 -3.14
C MET A 372 -18.06 -11.93 -2.89
N ILE A 373 -17.08 -11.78 -3.79
CA ILE A 373 -15.72 -12.34 -3.62
C ILE A 373 -15.00 -11.71 -2.42
N SER A 374 -15.13 -10.40 -2.23
CA SER A 374 -14.59 -9.72 -1.04
C SER A 374 -15.17 -10.29 0.25
N GLY A 375 -16.49 -10.47 0.30
CA GLY A 375 -17.16 -11.12 1.42
C GLY A 375 -16.76 -12.59 1.61
N PHE A 376 -16.59 -13.33 0.53
CA PHE A 376 -16.14 -14.72 0.59
C PHE A 376 -14.82 -14.85 1.37
N TRP A 377 -13.81 -14.03 1.07
CA TRP A 377 -12.49 -14.08 1.71
C TRP A 377 -12.43 -13.41 3.09
N ALA A 378 -13.50 -12.78 3.57
CA ALA A 378 -13.48 -11.97 4.79
C ALA A 378 -12.97 -12.68 6.04
N GLN A 379 -13.20 -14.00 6.15
CA GLN A 379 -12.78 -14.83 7.30
C GLN A 379 -11.60 -15.77 6.98
N ALA A 380 -11.04 -15.73 5.78
CA ALA A 380 -10.05 -16.72 5.35
C ALA A 380 -8.79 -16.75 6.23
N ARG A 381 -8.39 -15.60 6.79
CA ARG A 381 -7.21 -15.51 7.66
C ARG A 381 -7.48 -15.89 9.12
N THR A 382 -8.73 -15.82 9.57
CA THR A 382 -9.14 -16.22 10.93
C THR A 382 -9.53 -17.70 11.00
N ASN A 383 -9.94 -18.27 9.87
CA ASN A 383 -10.31 -19.68 9.73
C ASN A 383 -9.78 -20.27 8.41
N PRO A 384 -8.44 -20.34 8.21
CA PRO A 384 -7.85 -20.74 6.94
C PRO A 384 -8.22 -22.17 6.51
N SER A 385 -8.42 -23.09 7.46
CA SER A 385 -8.79 -24.48 7.16
C SER A 385 -10.13 -24.61 6.41
N ALA A 386 -11.09 -23.72 6.71
CA ALA A 386 -12.37 -23.70 5.98
C ALA A 386 -12.23 -23.30 4.50
N TYR A 387 -11.12 -22.66 4.14
CA TYR A 387 -10.85 -22.19 2.78
C TYR A 387 -9.80 -23.02 2.04
N ALA A 388 -9.10 -23.92 2.72
CA ALA A 388 -8.08 -24.76 2.12
C ALA A 388 -8.58 -25.55 0.88
N PRO A 389 -9.81 -26.12 0.85
CA PRO A 389 -10.33 -26.82 -0.33
C PRO A 389 -10.40 -25.93 -1.59
N TYR A 390 -10.69 -24.65 -1.42
CA TYR A 390 -10.84 -23.73 -2.55
C TYR A 390 -9.54 -23.41 -3.29
N VAL A 391 -8.38 -23.79 -2.76
CA VAL A 391 -7.10 -23.70 -3.48
C VAL A 391 -7.10 -24.61 -4.70
N ALA A 392 -7.47 -25.88 -4.53
CA ALA A 392 -7.56 -26.81 -5.66
C ALA A 392 -8.69 -26.40 -6.62
N GLU A 393 -9.87 -26.08 -6.08
CA GLU A 393 -11.03 -25.66 -6.87
C GLU A 393 -10.75 -24.40 -7.71
N TYR A 394 -9.92 -23.45 -7.22
CA TYR A 394 -9.51 -22.28 -7.97
C TYR A 394 -8.73 -22.67 -9.24
N PHE A 395 -7.71 -23.51 -9.09
CA PHE A 395 -6.88 -23.92 -10.23
C PHE A 395 -7.66 -24.75 -11.24
N ASP A 396 -8.59 -25.59 -10.78
CA ASP A 396 -9.49 -26.37 -11.64
C ASP A 396 -10.49 -25.47 -12.40
N ALA A 397 -10.90 -24.34 -11.80
CA ALA A 397 -11.88 -23.43 -12.41
C ALA A 397 -11.28 -22.51 -13.48
N LEU A 398 -9.96 -22.31 -13.53
CA LEU A 398 -9.33 -21.28 -14.39
C LEU A 398 -9.71 -21.39 -15.87
N ALA A 399 -9.67 -22.58 -16.45
CA ALA A 399 -10.03 -22.79 -17.85
C ALA A 399 -11.49 -22.35 -18.11
N GLY A 400 -12.42 -22.77 -17.26
CA GLY A 400 -13.83 -22.43 -17.35
C GLY A 400 -14.13 -20.93 -17.16
N ILE A 401 -13.33 -20.24 -16.35
CA ILE A 401 -13.42 -18.78 -16.18
C ILE A 401 -13.15 -18.09 -17.52
N TRP A 402 -12.04 -18.43 -18.18
CA TRP A 402 -11.64 -17.82 -19.46
C TRP A 402 -12.52 -18.22 -20.65
N GLU A 403 -13.20 -19.34 -20.58
CA GLU A 403 -14.15 -19.76 -21.60
C GLU A 403 -15.53 -19.07 -21.44
N ARG A 404 -15.95 -18.79 -20.20
CA ARG A 404 -17.31 -18.34 -19.89
C ARG A 404 -17.44 -16.82 -19.86
N PHE A 405 -16.44 -16.12 -19.37
CA PHE A 405 -16.53 -14.70 -19.11
C PHE A 405 -15.80 -13.85 -20.16
N THR A 406 -16.16 -12.56 -20.22
CA THR A 406 -15.40 -11.59 -21.03
C THR A 406 -13.96 -11.48 -20.52
N PHE A 407 -13.03 -11.05 -21.37
CA PHE A 407 -11.62 -10.90 -21.01
C PHE A 407 -11.42 -10.16 -19.68
N HIS A 408 -12.07 -9.01 -19.52
CA HIS A 408 -11.94 -8.19 -18.30
C HIS A 408 -12.48 -8.92 -17.06
N THR A 409 -13.68 -9.53 -17.14
CA THR A 409 -14.24 -10.29 -16.02
C THR A 409 -13.38 -11.52 -15.69
N ALA A 410 -12.83 -12.21 -16.71
CA ALA A 410 -11.95 -13.36 -16.49
C ALA A 410 -10.63 -12.94 -15.81
N GLU A 411 -10.05 -11.81 -16.21
CA GLU A 411 -8.86 -11.23 -15.56
C GLU A 411 -9.12 -10.92 -14.08
N ASP A 412 -10.26 -10.26 -13.79
CA ASP A 412 -10.67 -9.95 -12.43
C ASP A 412 -10.91 -11.21 -11.59
N LEU A 413 -11.65 -12.19 -12.11
CA LEU A 413 -11.91 -13.45 -11.41
C LEU A 413 -10.61 -14.21 -11.15
N THR A 414 -9.70 -14.26 -12.13
CA THR A 414 -8.38 -14.89 -11.96
C THR A 414 -7.59 -14.23 -10.83
N THR A 415 -7.69 -12.90 -10.70
CA THR A 415 -6.97 -12.13 -9.69
C THR A 415 -7.64 -12.22 -8.30
N LEU A 416 -8.96 -11.98 -8.24
CA LEU A 416 -9.67 -11.81 -6.97
C LEU A 416 -9.97 -13.15 -6.25
N LEU A 417 -10.10 -14.24 -7.00
CA LEU A 417 -10.31 -15.56 -6.42
C LEU A 417 -9.00 -16.28 -6.07
N PHE A 418 -7.86 -15.77 -6.50
CA PHE A 418 -6.56 -16.37 -6.13
C PHE A 418 -6.39 -16.36 -4.61
N PRO A 419 -6.03 -17.49 -3.98
CA PRO A 419 -6.09 -17.66 -2.52
C PRO A 419 -4.92 -17.02 -1.76
N THR A 420 -4.55 -15.77 -2.09
CA THR A 420 -3.48 -15.01 -1.41
C THR A 420 -3.69 -14.92 0.09
N ALA A 421 -4.94 -14.91 0.54
CA ALA A 421 -5.30 -14.85 1.95
C ALA A 421 -4.80 -16.05 2.78
N LEU A 422 -4.48 -17.18 2.13
CA LEU A 422 -4.03 -18.41 2.78
C LEU A 422 -2.50 -18.54 2.81
N ALA A 423 -1.77 -17.75 2.01
CA ALA A 423 -0.32 -17.87 1.89
C ALA A 423 0.38 -17.63 3.24
N GLY A 424 1.07 -18.66 3.75
CA GLY A 424 1.76 -18.65 5.04
C GLY A 424 0.85 -18.82 6.27
N TYR A 425 -0.49 -18.83 6.12
CA TYR A 425 -1.43 -18.94 7.24
C TYR A 425 -2.04 -20.32 7.44
N THR A 426 -1.73 -21.25 6.59
CA THR A 426 -2.12 -22.66 6.76
C THR A 426 -0.99 -23.58 6.31
N THR A 427 -0.90 -24.75 6.93
CA THR A 427 -0.01 -25.85 6.51
C THR A 427 -0.76 -26.94 5.75
N GLU A 428 -2.08 -26.82 5.59
CA GLU A 428 -2.90 -27.81 4.91
C GLU A 428 -2.71 -27.77 3.38
N VAL A 429 -2.41 -26.57 2.85
CA VAL A 429 -2.17 -26.34 1.44
C VAL A 429 -1.02 -25.35 1.24
N ASP A 430 -0.25 -25.54 0.19
CA ASP A 430 0.79 -24.62 -0.25
C ASP A 430 0.32 -23.91 -1.52
N VAL A 431 -0.12 -22.66 -1.36
CA VAL A 431 -0.63 -21.83 -2.46
C VAL A 431 0.44 -21.57 -3.53
N VAL A 432 1.69 -21.34 -3.09
CA VAL A 432 2.82 -21.08 -3.99
C VAL A 432 3.17 -22.30 -4.80
N ALA A 433 3.29 -23.46 -4.14
CA ALA A 433 3.58 -24.73 -4.81
C ALA A 433 2.45 -25.12 -5.77
N SER A 434 1.18 -24.92 -5.38
CA SER A 434 0.01 -25.19 -6.23
C SER A 434 0.02 -24.31 -7.49
N GLY A 435 0.33 -23.00 -7.33
CA GLY A 435 0.43 -22.06 -8.46
C GLY A 435 1.56 -22.43 -9.43
N LYS A 436 2.75 -22.77 -8.92
CA LYS A 436 3.88 -23.23 -9.73
C LYS A 436 3.55 -24.52 -10.49
N ALA A 437 2.96 -25.50 -9.80
CA ALA A 437 2.55 -26.77 -10.42
C ALA A 437 1.51 -26.55 -11.53
N TRP A 438 0.58 -25.61 -11.33
CA TRP A 438 -0.39 -25.26 -12.37
C TRP A 438 0.28 -24.64 -13.61
N ILE A 439 1.22 -23.69 -13.43
CA ILE A 439 1.99 -23.10 -14.53
C ILE A 439 2.73 -24.18 -15.33
N ASP A 440 3.40 -25.11 -14.64
CA ASP A 440 4.16 -26.19 -15.27
C ASP A 440 3.26 -27.14 -16.10
N ALA A 441 2.04 -27.41 -15.60
CA ALA A 441 1.06 -28.25 -16.26
C ALA A 441 0.34 -27.56 -17.43
N HIS A 442 0.31 -26.23 -17.47
CA HIS A 442 -0.43 -25.42 -18.45
C HIS A 442 0.49 -24.42 -19.18
N ALA A 443 1.66 -24.86 -19.60
CA ALA A 443 2.63 -24.00 -20.31
C ALA A 443 2.09 -23.43 -21.63
N ASP A 444 1.03 -24.00 -22.17
CA ASP A 444 0.28 -23.57 -23.36
C ASP A 444 -0.87 -22.59 -23.06
N ALA A 445 -1.13 -22.26 -21.81
CA ALA A 445 -2.11 -21.25 -21.44
C ALA A 445 -1.73 -19.85 -21.99
N SER A 446 -2.72 -18.94 -22.07
CA SER A 446 -2.45 -17.61 -22.60
C SER A 446 -1.33 -16.89 -21.84
N ALA A 447 -0.49 -16.12 -22.55
CA ALA A 447 0.59 -15.35 -21.93
C ALA A 447 0.07 -14.38 -20.84
N GLY A 448 -1.16 -13.86 -21.00
CA GLY A 448 -1.83 -13.02 -20.02
C GLY A 448 -2.17 -13.77 -18.74
N THR A 449 -2.77 -14.95 -18.84
CA THR A 449 -3.09 -15.79 -17.69
C THR A 449 -1.83 -16.21 -16.94
N LEU A 450 -0.81 -16.70 -17.66
CA LEU A 450 0.47 -17.09 -17.06
C LEU A 450 1.15 -15.92 -16.34
N ARG A 451 1.06 -14.70 -16.89
CA ARG A 451 1.60 -13.49 -16.26
C ARG A 451 0.87 -13.20 -14.95
N ILE A 452 -0.47 -13.20 -14.95
CA ILE A 452 -1.27 -12.94 -13.74
C ILE A 452 -0.94 -13.94 -12.63
N ILE A 453 -0.91 -15.23 -12.95
CA ILE A 453 -0.60 -16.26 -11.95
C ILE A 453 0.83 -16.10 -11.41
N ARG A 454 1.83 -15.78 -12.23
CA ARG A 454 3.20 -15.50 -11.78
C ARG A 454 3.28 -14.28 -10.84
N GLU A 455 2.58 -13.21 -11.19
CA GLU A 455 2.52 -12.01 -10.35
C GLU A 455 1.87 -12.31 -8.99
N LEU A 456 0.81 -13.13 -8.95
CA LEU A 456 0.14 -13.53 -7.70
C LEU A 456 0.98 -14.49 -6.85
N ILE A 457 1.75 -15.38 -7.48
CA ILE A 457 2.74 -16.22 -6.79
C ILE A 457 3.82 -15.33 -6.15
N ASP A 458 4.38 -14.36 -6.89
CA ASP A 458 5.37 -13.41 -6.34
C ASP A 458 4.81 -12.64 -5.13
N VAL A 459 3.55 -12.22 -5.19
CA VAL A 459 2.86 -11.59 -4.04
C VAL A 459 2.84 -12.54 -2.84
N CYS A 460 2.51 -13.82 -3.03
CA CYS A 460 2.49 -14.81 -1.94
C CYS A 460 3.88 -15.12 -1.39
N GLU A 461 4.89 -15.26 -2.25
CA GLU A 461 6.28 -15.47 -1.82
C GLU A 461 6.80 -14.31 -0.99
N ARG A 462 6.52 -13.09 -1.41
CA ARG A 462 6.85 -11.87 -0.68
C ARG A 462 6.12 -11.79 0.66
N GLN A 463 4.84 -12.14 0.70
CA GLN A 463 4.04 -12.22 1.92
C GLN A 463 4.66 -13.18 2.93
N ILE A 464 5.04 -14.40 2.50
CA ILE A 464 5.65 -15.42 3.35
C ILE A 464 7.04 -14.95 3.85
N ALA A 465 7.84 -14.34 2.99
CA ALA A 465 9.13 -13.78 3.39
C ALA A 465 8.98 -12.70 4.48
N ASN A 466 8.00 -11.81 4.34
CA ASN A 466 7.70 -10.78 5.35
C ASN A 466 7.24 -11.37 6.68
N GLN A 467 6.38 -12.39 6.63
CA GLN A 467 5.95 -13.09 7.84
C GLN A 467 7.13 -13.75 8.57
N ALA A 468 8.13 -14.25 7.84
CA ALA A 468 9.34 -14.81 8.43
C ALA A 468 10.20 -13.72 9.12
N VAL A 469 10.32 -12.54 8.52
CA VAL A 469 11.01 -11.39 9.14
C VAL A 469 10.28 -10.89 10.38
N ASP A 470 8.95 -10.86 10.36
CA ASP A 470 8.13 -10.46 11.52
C ASP A 470 8.16 -11.51 12.66
N ALA A 471 8.48 -12.75 12.35
CA ALA A 471 8.64 -13.81 13.36
C ALA A 471 9.90 -13.67 14.23
N GLY A 472 10.92 -12.95 13.76
CA GLY A 472 12.19 -12.67 14.43
C GLY A 472 13.23 -13.72 14.13
#